data_1bba84042b2d6bc871676e50eb09e2e1
#
_entry.id   1bba84042b2d6bc871676e50eb09e2e1
#
_cell.length_a   1.000
_cell.length_b   1.000
_cell.length_c   1.000
_cell.angle_alpha   90.00
_cell.angle_beta   90.00
_cell.angle_gamma   90.00
#
_symmetry.space_group_name_H-M   'P 1'
#
loop_
_entity.id
_entity.type
_entity.pdbx_description
1 polymer ?
#
loop_
_entity_poly.entity_id
_entity_poly.type
_entity_poly.pdbx_seq_one_letter_code
_entity_poly.pdbx_strand_id
1 'polypeptide(L)'
;MTETIEAAHTVKPTRGIKATETVKALRIQTLKPGTTFGIPWFSIAIAIVLCTALFAVIGDQVPYHSRSTGALSAFYLSGVGVQPWLVTQLFPFSAALSITRRAFIRATILLVLAETVIAGLGLALLNKIEIGTDGWFVHMRLLDLPHVHQDNYFTQALVYGVPMMALTSVTAFLGAVFRVFGQFGLWVCFVALAFLSAAVVAALFLVHGIGHVGHFFATQPMLADFALYPLALVVLFGTGWAVLMLRSRV
;
A
#
# COMPACT_ATOMS: atom_id res chain seq x y z
N MET A 1 55.53 -22.73 16.96
CA MET A 1 55.38 -21.79 15.85
C MET A 1 54.04 -21.98 15.19
N THR A 2 52.94 -22.00 15.99
CA THR A 2 51.57 -22.38 15.55
C THR A 2 50.47 -21.65 16.38
N GLU A 3 50.75 -20.42 16.82
CA GLU A 3 49.79 -19.68 17.72
C GLU A 3 49.39 -18.29 17.24
N THR A 4 49.45 -17.99 15.93
CA THR A 4 49.25 -16.63 15.42
C THR A 4 48.17 -16.50 14.31
N ILE A 5 47.23 -17.44 14.14
CA ILE A 5 46.23 -17.37 13.06
C ILE A 5 44.76 -17.28 13.60
N GLU A 6 44.55 -17.08 14.89
CA GLU A 6 43.17 -17.07 15.44
C GLU A 6 42.66 -15.70 15.91
N ALA A 7 43.12 -14.63 15.27
CA ALA A 7 42.56 -13.30 15.45
C ALA A 7 41.96 -12.79 14.12
N ALA A 8 41.16 -13.60 13.43
CA ALA A 8 40.36 -13.13 12.29
C ALA A 8 39.19 -12.32 12.81
N HIS A 9 39.44 -11.05 12.94
CA HIS A 9 38.53 -9.91 13.05
C HIS A 9 37.06 -10.20 12.68
N THR A 10 36.23 -10.37 13.68
CA THR A 10 34.81 -10.06 13.59
C THR A 10 34.66 -8.53 13.60
N VAL A 11 35.02 -7.87 12.51
CA VAL A 11 34.74 -6.44 12.32
C VAL A 11 33.22 -6.30 12.26
N LYS A 12 32.60 -5.91 13.37
CA LYS A 12 31.20 -5.47 13.39
C LYS A 12 31.09 -4.32 12.40
N PRO A 13 30.22 -4.44 11.35
CA PRO A 13 30.07 -3.38 10.37
C PRO A 13 29.67 -2.09 11.07
N THR A 14 30.49 -1.05 10.91
CA THR A 14 30.28 0.27 11.50
C THR A 14 28.94 0.85 11.02
N ARG A 15 28.30 1.66 11.86
CA ARG A 15 26.96 2.26 11.61
C ARG A 15 26.90 3.01 10.26
N GLY A 16 28.01 3.60 9.82
CA GLY A 16 28.15 4.29 8.54
C GLY A 16 28.06 3.39 7.31
N ILE A 17 28.66 2.19 7.34
CA ILE A 17 28.62 1.22 6.23
C ILE A 17 27.19 0.74 6.00
N LYS A 18 26.42 0.49 7.07
CA LYS A 18 25.02 0.05 6.99
C LYS A 18 24.10 1.12 6.39
N ALA A 19 24.33 2.40 6.69
CA ALA A 19 23.56 3.50 6.11
C ALA A 19 23.84 3.63 4.61
N THR A 20 25.11 3.53 4.20
CA THR A 20 25.52 3.60 2.79
C THR A 20 24.89 2.50 1.95
N GLU A 21 24.84 1.25 2.44
CA GLU A 21 24.18 0.14 1.74
C GLU A 21 22.66 0.35 1.59
N THR A 22 22.00 0.87 2.63
CA THR A 22 20.57 1.18 2.57
C THR A 22 20.27 2.27 1.55
N VAL A 23 21.11 3.32 1.48
CA VAL A 23 20.96 4.39 0.48
C VAL A 23 21.17 3.86 -0.94
N LYS A 24 22.16 2.98 -1.15
CA LYS A 24 22.37 2.31 -2.45
C LYS A 24 21.13 1.49 -2.85
N ALA A 25 20.59 0.69 -1.92
CA ALA A 25 19.37 -0.09 -2.15
C ALA A 25 18.18 0.80 -2.49
N LEU A 26 18.00 1.91 -1.77
CA LEU A 26 16.93 2.88 -2.03
C LEU A 26 17.06 3.51 -3.42
N ARG A 27 18.27 3.93 -3.80
CA ARG A 27 18.53 4.46 -5.16
C ARG A 27 18.15 3.47 -6.25
N ILE A 28 18.43 2.18 -6.07
CA ILE A 28 18.06 1.15 -7.04
C ILE A 28 16.52 1.01 -7.12
N GLN A 29 15.83 1.03 -5.98
CA GLN A 29 14.37 0.95 -5.93
C GLN A 29 13.69 2.18 -6.53
N THR A 30 14.35 3.33 -6.51
CA THR A 30 13.87 4.59 -7.09
C THR A 30 14.44 4.92 -8.47
N LEU A 31 15.12 3.98 -9.15
CA LEU A 31 15.65 4.20 -10.51
C LEU A 31 14.57 4.57 -11.54
N LYS A 32 13.35 4.08 -11.36
CA LYS A 32 12.19 4.41 -12.20
C LYS A 32 11.10 5.06 -11.34
N PRO A 33 11.28 6.31 -10.91
CA PRO A 33 10.30 6.98 -10.04
C PRO A 33 8.93 7.14 -10.71
N GLY A 34 8.89 7.23 -12.03
CA GLY A 34 7.65 7.25 -12.80
C GLY A 34 6.80 6.00 -12.63
N THR A 35 7.41 4.83 -12.44
CA THR A 35 6.65 3.60 -12.20
C THR A 35 6.11 3.56 -10.76
N THR A 36 6.94 3.94 -9.80
CA THR A 36 6.59 3.84 -8.38
C THR A 36 5.61 4.92 -7.94
N PHE A 37 5.89 6.16 -8.31
CA PHE A 37 5.07 7.32 -7.93
C PHE A 37 4.17 7.80 -9.07
N GLY A 38 4.66 7.78 -10.31
CA GLY A 38 3.96 8.36 -11.45
C GLY A 38 2.69 7.62 -11.85
N ILE A 39 2.69 6.29 -11.84
CA ILE A 39 1.52 5.51 -12.29
C ILE A 39 0.27 5.78 -11.42
N PRO A 40 0.31 5.76 -10.08
CA PRO A 40 -0.85 6.09 -9.26
C PRO A 40 -1.36 7.52 -9.48
N TRP A 41 -0.44 8.50 -9.54
CA TRP A 41 -0.80 9.89 -9.77
C TRP A 41 -1.37 10.15 -11.16
N PHE A 42 -0.82 9.48 -12.17
CA PHE A 42 -1.36 9.55 -13.53
C PHE A 42 -2.76 8.92 -13.62
N SER A 43 -2.97 7.80 -12.93
CA SER A 43 -4.28 7.13 -12.91
C SER A 43 -5.36 8.01 -12.27
N ILE A 44 -5.08 8.67 -11.15
CA ILE A 44 -6.06 9.57 -10.53
C ILE A 44 -6.30 10.83 -11.38
N ALA A 45 -5.25 11.37 -12.03
CA ALA A 45 -5.39 12.50 -12.93
C ALA A 45 -6.30 12.18 -14.12
N ILE A 46 -6.10 11.01 -14.76
CA ILE A 46 -7.00 10.53 -15.81
C ILE A 46 -8.41 10.35 -15.28
N ALA A 47 -8.58 9.75 -14.10
CA ALA A 47 -9.88 9.53 -13.49
C ALA A 47 -10.62 10.86 -13.24
N ILE A 48 -9.92 11.89 -12.73
CA ILE A 48 -10.48 13.24 -12.56
C ILE A 48 -10.96 13.78 -13.90
N VAL A 49 -10.12 13.76 -14.93
CA VAL A 49 -10.46 14.30 -16.27
C VAL A 49 -11.65 13.56 -16.88
N LEU A 50 -11.64 12.23 -16.86
CA LEU A 50 -12.73 11.43 -17.43
C LEU A 50 -14.04 11.61 -16.68
N CYS A 51 -14.01 11.61 -15.34
CA CYS A 51 -15.20 11.81 -14.53
C CYS A 51 -15.76 13.22 -14.70
N THR A 52 -14.89 14.26 -14.74
CA THR A 52 -15.32 15.64 -14.99
C THR A 52 -15.96 15.76 -16.37
N ALA A 53 -15.34 15.22 -17.41
CA ALA A 53 -15.91 15.21 -18.75
C ALA A 53 -17.26 14.48 -18.82
N LEU A 54 -17.38 13.32 -18.15
CA LEU A 54 -18.62 12.56 -18.09
C LEU A 54 -19.73 13.37 -17.40
N PHE A 55 -19.48 13.89 -16.20
CA PHE A 55 -20.49 14.66 -15.46
C PHE A 55 -20.79 16.05 -16.07
N ALA A 56 -19.89 16.60 -16.86
CA ALA A 56 -20.19 17.79 -17.66
C ALA A 56 -21.26 17.52 -18.74
N VAL A 57 -21.31 16.28 -19.25
CA VAL A 57 -22.29 15.89 -20.28
C VAL A 57 -23.60 15.38 -19.68
N ILE A 58 -23.55 14.54 -18.64
CA ILE A 58 -24.73 13.86 -18.10
C ILE A 58 -25.19 14.43 -16.75
N GLY A 59 -24.51 15.44 -16.22
CA GLY A 59 -24.69 15.94 -14.85
C GLY A 59 -26.14 16.34 -14.54
N ASP A 60 -26.82 16.96 -15.49
CA ASP A 60 -28.23 17.40 -15.32
C ASP A 60 -29.20 16.23 -15.16
N GLN A 61 -28.82 15.02 -15.57
CA GLN A 61 -29.64 13.81 -15.47
C GLN A 61 -29.41 13.03 -14.17
N VAL A 62 -28.37 13.39 -13.40
CA VAL A 62 -27.95 12.69 -12.17
C VAL A 62 -28.19 13.59 -10.95
N PRO A 63 -28.98 13.15 -9.95
CA PRO A 63 -29.17 13.89 -8.72
C PRO A 63 -27.82 14.20 -8.01
N TYR A 64 -27.70 15.38 -7.45
CA TYR A 64 -26.49 15.91 -6.82
C TYR A 64 -25.86 14.96 -5.79
N HIS A 65 -26.68 14.35 -4.94
CA HIS A 65 -26.24 13.44 -3.89
C HIS A 65 -25.77 12.06 -4.41
N SER A 66 -26.05 11.74 -5.67
CA SER A 66 -25.67 10.49 -6.31
C SER A 66 -24.43 10.62 -7.21
N ARG A 67 -23.85 11.82 -7.35
CA ARG A 67 -22.65 12.08 -8.17
C ARG A 67 -21.36 11.68 -7.46
N SER A 68 -21.31 10.47 -6.90
CA SER A 68 -20.09 9.91 -6.33
C SER A 68 -19.45 8.94 -7.31
N THR A 69 -18.10 8.91 -7.33
CA THR A 69 -17.34 8.03 -8.21
C THR A 69 -16.39 7.15 -7.41
N GLY A 70 -16.14 5.93 -7.92
CA GLY A 70 -15.12 5.04 -7.37
C GLY A 70 -13.69 5.36 -7.83
N ALA A 71 -13.43 6.56 -8.36
CA ALA A 71 -12.15 6.89 -8.97
C ALA A 71 -10.97 6.86 -7.99
N LEU A 72 -11.20 7.05 -6.69
CA LEU A 72 -10.19 6.85 -5.66
C LEU A 72 -9.63 5.43 -5.66
N SER A 73 -10.45 4.42 -5.99
CA SER A 73 -9.99 3.04 -6.10
C SER A 73 -8.99 2.84 -7.24
N ALA A 74 -9.06 3.63 -8.32
CA ALA A 74 -8.09 3.58 -9.41
C ALA A 74 -6.69 3.95 -8.95
N PHE A 75 -6.56 4.93 -8.03
CA PHE A 75 -5.29 5.30 -7.42
C PHE A 75 -4.69 4.11 -6.64
N TYR A 76 -5.47 3.50 -5.76
CA TYR A 76 -4.99 2.39 -4.94
C TYR A 76 -4.65 1.15 -5.78
N LEU A 77 -5.52 0.77 -6.72
CA LEU A 77 -5.32 -0.41 -7.56
C LEU A 77 -4.11 -0.25 -8.51
N SER A 78 -3.86 0.96 -9.01
CA SER A 78 -2.69 1.22 -9.85
C SER A 78 -1.36 1.09 -9.08
N GLY A 79 -1.34 1.37 -7.77
CA GLY A 79 -0.18 1.18 -6.91
C GLY A 79 0.11 -0.27 -6.53
N VAL A 80 -0.89 -1.15 -6.60
CA VAL A 80 -0.79 -2.57 -6.19
C VAL A 80 0.29 -3.34 -6.95
N GLY A 81 0.52 -3.04 -8.23
CA GLY A 81 1.49 -3.75 -9.07
C GLY A 81 2.96 -3.45 -8.78
N VAL A 82 3.27 -2.36 -8.11
CA VAL A 82 4.65 -1.89 -7.90
C VAL A 82 5.44 -2.81 -6.97
N GLN A 83 4.87 -3.21 -5.85
CA GLN A 83 5.56 -3.97 -4.82
C GLN A 83 5.92 -5.41 -5.24
N PRO A 84 5.05 -6.20 -5.91
CA PRO A 84 5.45 -7.49 -6.45
C PRO A 84 6.60 -7.39 -7.44
N TRP A 85 6.63 -6.34 -8.27
CA TRP A 85 7.73 -6.09 -9.21
C TRP A 85 9.05 -5.80 -8.46
N LEU A 86 9.04 -4.99 -7.41
CA LEU A 86 10.20 -4.74 -6.54
C LEU A 86 10.76 -6.05 -5.98
N VAL A 87 9.91 -6.92 -5.46
CA VAL A 87 10.32 -8.17 -4.83
C VAL A 87 10.81 -9.19 -5.86
N THR A 88 10.14 -9.31 -7.01
CA THR A 88 10.45 -10.35 -7.99
C THR A 88 11.59 -10.00 -8.92
N GLN A 89 11.73 -8.72 -9.30
CA GLN A 89 12.72 -8.25 -10.28
C GLN A 89 13.90 -7.53 -9.61
N LEU A 90 13.65 -6.56 -8.74
CA LEU A 90 14.72 -5.73 -8.19
C LEU A 90 15.50 -6.40 -7.06
N PHE A 91 14.89 -7.31 -6.31
CA PHE A 91 15.63 -8.00 -5.26
C PHE A 91 16.75 -8.90 -5.81
N PRO A 92 16.55 -9.76 -6.85
CA PRO A 92 17.64 -10.52 -7.47
C PRO A 92 18.73 -9.61 -8.03
N PHE A 93 18.33 -8.52 -8.69
CA PHE A 93 19.26 -7.53 -9.22
C PHE A 93 20.10 -6.88 -8.11
N SER A 94 19.48 -6.51 -6.99
CA SER A 94 20.19 -5.95 -5.84
C SER A 94 21.17 -6.94 -5.21
N ALA A 95 20.81 -8.23 -5.17
CA ALA A 95 21.67 -9.29 -4.68
C ALA A 95 22.91 -9.48 -5.59
N ALA A 96 22.76 -9.39 -6.91
CA ALA A 96 23.86 -9.40 -7.86
C ALA A 96 24.84 -8.23 -7.67
N LEU A 97 24.36 -7.10 -7.14
CA LEU A 97 25.17 -5.94 -6.76
C LEU A 97 25.72 -6.02 -5.33
N SER A 98 25.72 -7.20 -4.71
CA SER A 98 26.22 -7.45 -3.34
C SER A 98 25.52 -6.63 -2.25
N ILE A 99 24.28 -6.18 -2.49
CA ILE A 99 23.48 -5.49 -1.48
C ILE A 99 22.91 -6.51 -0.50
N THR A 100 23.10 -6.24 0.80
CA THR A 100 22.60 -7.14 1.84
C THR A 100 21.07 -7.15 1.90
N ARG A 101 20.47 -8.32 2.20
CA ARG A 101 19.01 -8.46 2.37
C ARG A 101 18.43 -7.46 3.38
N ARG A 102 19.16 -7.23 4.48
CA ARG A 102 18.75 -6.27 5.52
C ARG A 102 18.74 -4.84 5.00
N ALA A 103 19.70 -4.48 4.14
CA ALA A 103 19.72 -3.16 3.50
C ALA A 103 18.54 -3.00 2.52
N PHE A 104 18.23 -4.03 1.73
CA PHE A 104 17.07 -4.04 0.84
C PHE A 104 15.75 -3.88 1.61
N ILE A 105 15.54 -4.67 2.68
CA ILE A 105 14.34 -4.59 3.52
C ILE A 105 14.17 -3.18 4.11
N ARG A 106 15.24 -2.58 4.66
CA ARG A 106 15.19 -1.21 5.19
C ARG A 106 14.85 -0.18 4.12
N ALA A 107 15.44 -0.30 2.93
CA ALA A 107 15.16 0.57 1.81
C ALA A 107 13.69 0.46 1.38
N THR A 108 13.13 -0.74 1.30
CA THR A 108 11.71 -0.96 0.96
C THR A 108 10.79 -0.35 2.02
N ILE A 109 11.10 -0.52 3.31
CA ILE A 109 10.30 0.11 4.39
C ILE A 109 10.32 1.64 4.24
N LEU A 110 11.49 2.24 4.00
CA LEU A 110 11.60 3.69 3.79
C LEU A 110 10.83 4.14 2.55
N LEU A 111 10.88 3.36 1.47
CA LEU A 111 10.13 3.66 0.25
C LEU A 111 8.62 3.61 0.50
N VAL A 112 8.11 2.56 1.14
CA VAL A 112 6.68 2.43 1.47
C VAL A 112 6.21 3.56 2.39
N LEU A 113 7.02 3.96 3.37
CA LEU A 113 6.70 5.11 4.21
C LEU A 113 6.65 6.41 3.40
N ALA A 114 7.60 6.62 2.49
CA ALA A 114 7.60 7.79 1.61
C ALA A 114 6.36 7.79 0.67
N GLU A 115 6.03 6.65 0.06
CA GLU A 115 4.81 6.48 -0.74
C GLU A 115 3.55 6.81 0.06
N THR A 116 3.46 6.31 1.30
CA THR A 116 2.34 6.56 2.21
C THR A 116 2.16 8.06 2.50
N VAL A 117 3.27 8.73 2.83
CA VAL A 117 3.25 10.17 3.13
C VAL A 117 2.87 10.98 1.89
N ILE A 118 3.48 10.69 0.75
CA ILE A 118 3.19 11.38 -0.51
C ILE A 118 1.74 11.15 -0.95
N ALA A 119 1.26 9.90 -0.88
CA ALA A 119 -0.13 9.56 -1.21
C ALA A 119 -1.11 10.25 -0.25
N GLY A 120 -0.89 10.14 1.06
CA GLY A 120 -1.78 10.72 2.06
C GLY A 120 -1.89 12.24 1.96
N LEU A 121 -0.74 12.94 1.95
CA LEU A 121 -0.72 14.39 1.85
C LEU A 121 -1.24 14.89 0.49
N GLY A 122 -0.87 14.20 -0.60
CA GLY A 122 -1.30 14.60 -1.93
C GLY A 122 -2.79 14.37 -2.17
N LEU A 123 -3.35 13.22 -1.74
CA LEU A 123 -4.80 12.99 -1.84
C LEU A 123 -5.59 13.93 -0.93
N ALA A 124 -5.09 14.24 0.27
CA ALA A 124 -5.71 15.24 1.13
C ALA A 124 -5.68 16.66 0.53
N LEU A 125 -4.62 17.00 -0.21
CA LEU A 125 -4.55 18.25 -0.97
C LEU A 125 -5.56 18.26 -2.13
N LEU A 126 -5.65 17.17 -2.90
CA LEU A 126 -6.64 17.04 -3.97
C LEU A 126 -8.07 17.10 -3.42
N ASN A 127 -8.34 16.51 -2.25
CA ASN A 127 -9.64 16.64 -1.58
C ASN A 127 -9.97 18.11 -1.25
N LYS A 128 -9.00 18.86 -0.73
CA LYS A 128 -9.21 20.30 -0.50
C LYS A 128 -9.48 21.08 -1.77
N ILE A 129 -8.82 20.75 -2.88
CA ILE A 129 -9.07 21.35 -4.19
C ILE A 129 -10.50 20.99 -4.65
N GLU A 130 -10.92 19.74 -4.50
CA GLU A 130 -12.26 19.28 -4.83
C GLU A 130 -13.32 20.05 -4.06
N ILE A 131 -13.17 20.22 -2.75
CA ILE A 131 -14.09 21.00 -1.92
C ILE A 131 -14.08 22.47 -2.35
N GLY A 132 -12.91 23.06 -2.59
CA GLY A 132 -12.75 24.45 -3.00
C GLY A 132 -13.30 24.78 -4.39
N THR A 133 -13.40 23.78 -5.28
CA THR A 133 -13.95 23.89 -6.64
C THR A 133 -15.38 23.41 -6.75
N ASP A 134 -16.03 23.14 -5.62
CA ASP A 134 -17.38 22.57 -5.55
C ASP A 134 -17.51 21.31 -6.44
N GLY A 135 -16.62 20.34 -6.20
CA GLY A 135 -16.61 19.08 -6.91
C GLY A 135 -16.15 19.19 -8.37
N TRP A 136 -14.98 19.83 -8.59
CA TRP A 136 -14.36 19.99 -9.92
C TRP A 136 -15.26 20.73 -10.91
N PHE A 137 -16.02 21.72 -10.44
CA PHE A 137 -16.98 22.54 -11.20
C PHE A 137 -18.20 21.80 -11.77
N VAL A 138 -18.31 20.48 -11.53
CA VAL A 138 -19.42 19.63 -12.00
C VAL A 138 -20.19 19.01 -10.84
N HIS A 139 -19.89 19.43 -9.63
CA HIS A 139 -20.55 18.98 -8.39
C HIS A 139 -20.43 17.45 -8.18
N MET A 140 -19.33 16.85 -8.56
CA MET A 140 -19.07 15.43 -8.30
C MET A 140 -18.26 15.23 -7.02
N ARG A 141 -18.40 14.05 -6.43
CA ARG A 141 -17.61 13.60 -5.28
C ARG A 141 -16.71 12.46 -5.69
N LEU A 142 -15.41 12.71 -5.75
CA LEU A 142 -14.40 11.74 -6.12
C LEU A 142 -13.57 11.33 -4.90
N LEU A 143 -13.12 12.29 -4.11
CA LEU A 143 -12.34 12.13 -2.89
C LEU A 143 -13.18 12.47 -1.64
N ASP A 144 -14.03 13.49 -1.72
CA ASP A 144 -14.90 13.94 -0.62
C ASP A 144 -16.09 12.99 -0.43
N LEU A 145 -15.81 11.76 -0.02
CA LEU A 145 -16.85 10.78 0.28
C LEU A 145 -17.36 11.01 1.71
N PRO A 146 -18.69 10.98 1.94
CA PRO A 146 -19.30 11.29 3.24
C PRO A 146 -18.76 10.46 4.42
N HIS A 147 -18.34 9.22 4.13
CA HIS A 147 -17.79 8.29 5.12
C HIS A 147 -16.27 8.37 5.28
N VAL A 148 -15.58 9.29 4.59
CA VAL A 148 -14.11 9.39 4.58
C VAL A 148 -13.65 10.81 4.93
N HIS A 149 -14.57 11.76 4.97
CA HIS A 149 -14.28 13.16 5.24
C HIS A 149 -13.80 13.41 6.68
N GLN A 150 -12.73 14.16 6.82
CA GLN A 150 -12.17 14.62 8.10
C GLN A 150 -11.89 16.13 8.01
N ASP A 151 -12.24 16.87 9.07
CA ASP A 151 -12.00 18.32 9.13
C ASP A 151 -10.51 18.68 9.17
N ASN A 152 -9.72 17.83 9.85
CA ASN A 152 -8.29 18.06 10.00
C ASN A 152 -7.52 17.46 8.82
N TYR A 153 -6.70 18.31 8.17
CA TYR A 153 -5.88 17.92 7.02
C TYR A 153 -4.95 16.73 7.28
N PHE A 154 -4.30 16.70 8.45
CA PHE A 154 -3.40 15.59 8.79
C PHE A 154 -4.15 14.28 9.06
N THR A 155 -5.33 14.37 9.69
CA THR A 155 -6.18 13.21 9.88
C THR A 155 -6.70 12.69 8.55
N GLN A 156 -7.09 13.58 7.64
CA GLN A 156 -7.49 13.23 6.29
C GLN A 156 -6.33 12.55 5.52
N ALA A 157 -5.11 13.07 5.67
CA ALA A 157 -3.92 12.47 5.06
C ALA A 157 -3.63 11.05 5.59
N LEU A 158 -3.87 10.80 6.89
CA LEU A 158 -3.75 9.45 7.46
C LEU A 158 -4.81 8.51 6.91
N VAL A 159 -6.07 8.97 6.81
CA VAL A 159 -7.19 8.19 6.27
C VAL A 159 -6.94 7.77 4.81
N TYR A 160 -6.25 8.57 4.01
CA TYR A 160 -5.87 8.20 2.65
C TYR A 160 -4.54 7.42 2.59
N GLY A 161 -3.56 7.78 3.39
CA GLY A 161 -2.22 7.19 3.30
C GLY A 161 -2.14 5.77 3.88
N VAL A 162 -2.76 5.51 5.03
CA VAL A 162 -2.61 4.22 5.71
C VAL A 162 -3.23 3.05 4.94
N PRO A 163 -4.39 3.16 4.26
CA PRO A 163 -4.88 2.12 3.36
C PRO A 163 -3.91 1.81 2.21
N MET A 164 -3.25 2.83 1.64
CA MET A 164 -2.21 2.61 0.63
C MET A 164 -1.06 1.78 1.20
N MET A 165 -0.58 2.11 2.40
CA MET A 165 0.46 1.35 3.09
C MET A 165 0.05 -0.10 3.37
N ALA A 166 -1.21 -0.34 3.72
CA ALA A 166 -1.74 -1.68 3.93
C ALA A 166 -1.74 -2.49 2.62
N LEU A 167 -2.26 -1.91 1.54
CA LEU A 167 -2.28 -2.54 0.21
C LEU A 167 -0.86 -2.85 -0.28
N THR A 168 0.08 -1.93 -0.17
CA THR A 168 1.48 -2.14 -0.54
C THR A 168 2.13 -3.24 0.30
N SER A 169 1.81 -3.33 1.59
CA SER A 169 2.31 -4.40 2.46
C SER A 169 1.77 -5.78 2.09
N VAL A 170 0.48 -5.88 1.78
CA VAL A 170 -0.17 -7.11 1.31
C VAL A 170 0.46 -7.57 -0.01
N THR A 171 0.61 -6.67 -0.98
CA THR A 171 1.14 -7.01 -2.29
C THR A 171 2.63 -7.32 -2.26
N ALA A 172 3.41 -6.68 -1.39
CA ALA A 172 4.80 -7.04 -1.11
C ALA A 172 4.90 -8.46 -0.54
N PHE A 173 4.01 -8.83 0.41
CA PHE A 173 3.93 -10.18 0.95
C PHE A 173 3.60 -11.21 -0.12
N LEU A 174 2.59 -10.96 -0.96
CA LEU A 174 2.25 -11.84 -2.08
C LEU A 174 3.41 -11.99 -3.08
N GLY A 175 4.13 -10.90 -3.36
CA GLY A 175 5.37 -10.93 -4.16
C GLY A 175 6.45 -11.81 -3.54
N ALA A 176 6.62 -11.78 -2.22
CA ALA A 176 7.56 -12.65 -1.51
C ALA A 176 7.11 -14.12 -1.51
N VAL A 177 5.81 -14.38 -1.35
CA VAL A 177 5.24 -15.73 -1.49
C VAL A 177 5.50 -16.29 -2.88
N PHE A 178 5.21 -15.50 -3.92
CA PHE A 178 5.49 -15.88 -5.31
C PHE A 178 6.97 -16.22 -5.52
N ARG A 179 7.86 -15.40 -4.95
CA ARG A 179 9.30 -15.60 -5.08
C ARG A 179 9.78 -16.87 -4.40
N VAL A 180 9.25 -17.20 -3.21
CA VAL A 180 9.72 -18.34 -2.41
C VAL A 180 9.07 -19.64 -2.86
N PHE A 181 7.77 -19.61 -3.16
CA PHE A 181 6.94 -20.80 -3.43
C PHE A 181 6.44 -20.88 -4.88
N GLY A 182 6.78 -19.89 -5.71
CA GLY A 182 6.31 -19.83 -7.09
C GLY A 182 4.81 -19.54 -7.23
N GLN A 183 4.28 -19.77 -8.43
CA GLN A 183 2.87 -19.58 -8.74
C GLN A 183 1.95 -20.47 -7.89
N PHE A 184 2.39 -21.68 -7.58
CA PHE A 184 1.61 -22.60 -6.74
C PHE A 184 1.36 -22.02 -5.34
N GLY A 185 2.38 -21.38 -4.73
CA GLY A 185 2.24 -20.72 -3.44
C GLY A 185 1.18 -19.61 -3.44
N LEU A 186 1.10 -18.83 -4.51
CA LEU A 186 0.04 -17.82 -4.66
C LEU A 186 -1.35 -18.46 -4.74
N TRP A 187 -1.50 -19.51 -5.54
CA TRP A 187 -2.78 -20.23 -5.63
C TRP A 187 -3.22 -20.77 -4.28
N VAL A 188 -2.30 -21.38 -3.52
CA VAL A 188 -2.59 -21.85 -2.16
C VAL A 188 -3.04 -20.70 -1.25
N CYS A 189 -2.37 -19.54 -1.30
CA CYS A 189 -2.79 -18.35 -0.53
C CYS A 189 -4.19 -17.89 -0.92
N PHE A 190 -4.50 -17.77 -2.21
CA PHE A 190 -5.82 -17.31 -2.67
C PHE A 190 -6.92 -18.32 -2.31
N VAL A 191 -6.68 -19.61 -2.50
CA VAL A 191 -7.63 -20.66 -2.14
C VAL A 191 -7.86 -20.68 -0.62
N ALA A 192 -6.80 -20.60 0.18
CA ALA A 192 -6.91 -20.54 1.64
C ALA A 192 -7.70 -19.30 2.10
N LEU A 193 -7.45 -18.15 1.49
CA LEU A 193 -8.17 -16.91 1.79
C LEU A 193 -9.66 -17.04 1.40
N ALA A 194 -9.96 -17.64 0.24
CA ALA A 194 -11.32 -17.87 -0.21
C ALA A 194 -12.09 -18.81 0.73
N PHE A 195 -11.48 -19.92 1.17
CA PHE A 195 -12.10 -20.81 2.15
C PHE A 195 -12.29 -20.13 3.52
N LEU A 196 -11.30 -19.38 3.98
CA LEU A 196 -11.39 -18.66 5.24
C LEU A 196 -12.50 -17.61 5.20
N SER A 197 -12.59 -16.81 4.12
CA SER A 197 -13.64 -15.82 3.97
C SER A 197 -15.03 -16.48 3.87
N ALA A 198 -15.17 -17.56 3.13
CA ALA A 198 -16.41 -18.33 3.06
C ALA A 198 -16.82 -18.90 4.42
N ALA A 199 -15.87 -19.45 5.19
CA ALA A 199 -16.13 -19.95 6.52
C ALA A 199 -16.56 -18.86 7.50
N VAL A 200 -15.91 -17.68 7.45
CA VAL A 200 -16.29 -16.51 8.26
C VAL A 200 -17.71 -16.05 7.90
N VAL A 201 -18.00 -15.90 6.61
CA VAL A 201 -19.35 -15.51 6.15
C VAL A 201 -20.38 -16.53 6.59
N ALA A 202 -20.15 -17.84 6.42
CA ALA A 202 -21.05 -18.90 6.85
C ALA A 202 -21.27 -18.87 8.37
N ALA A 203 -20.21 -18.67 9.17
CA ALA A 203 -20.34 -18.55 10.60
C ALA A 203 -21.17 -17.33 11.02
N LEU A 204 -20.99 -16.18 10.35
CA LEU A 204 -21.78 -14.97 10.60
C LEU A 204 -23.26 -15.18 10.24
N PHE A 205 -23.57 -15.92 9.16
CA PHE A 205 -24.94 -16.29 8.83
C PHE A 205 -25.56 -17.18 9.92
N LEU A 206 -24.83 -18.21 10.39
CA LEU A 206 -25.34 -19.14 11.38
C LEU A 206 -25.66 -18.47 12.73
N VAL A 207 -24.87 -17.47 13.14
CA VAL A 207 -25.09 -16.73 14.40
C VAL A 207 -25.93 -15.46 14.21
N HIS A 208 -26.55 -15.26 13.05
CA HIS A 208 -27.28 -14.02 12.70
C HIS A 208 -26.45 -12.74 12.94
N GLY A 209 -25.11 -12.87 12.84
CA GLY A 209 -24.15 -11.85 13.20
C GLY A 209 -23.91 -10.77 12.14
N ILE A 210 -24.42 -10.92 10.92
CA ILE A 210 -24.16 -9.97 9.81
C ILE A 210 -24.65 -8.57 10.17
N GLY A 211 -25.84 -8.44 10.76
CA GLY A 211 -26.36 -7.16 11.23
C GLY A 211 -25.48 -6.53 12.33
N HIS A 212 -24.94 -7.34 13.24
CA HIS A 212 -24.05 -6.89 14.29
C HIS A 212 -22.71 -6.40 13.73
N VAL A 213 -22.15 -7.09 12.73
CA VAL A 213 -20.91 -6.66 12.05
C VAL A 213 -21.14 -5.34 11.30
N GLY A 214 -22.24 -5.22 10.56
CA GLY A 214 -22.60 -3.97 9.87
C GLY A 214 -22.77 -2.81 10.86
N HIS A 215 -23.48 -3.02 11.96
CA HIS A 215 -23.65 -2.03 13.01
C HIS A 215 -22.30 -1.68 13.68
N PHE A 216 -21.44 -2.67 13.92
CA PHE A 216 -20.12 -2.45 14.50
C PHE A 216 -19.30 -1.48 13.64
N PHE A 217 -19.14 -1.73 12.33
CA PHE A 217 -18.42 -0.82 11.43
C PHE A 217 -19.10 0.54 11.26
N ALA A 218 -20.43 0.59 11.27
CA ALA A 218 -21.18 1.84 11.20
C ALA A 218 -21.05 2.73 12.46
N THR A 219 -20.73 2.15 13.62
CA THR A 219 -20.59 2.88 14.89
C THR A 219 -19.15 3.20 15.26
N GLN A 220 -18.17 2.63 14.55
CA GLN A 220 -16.75 2.89 14.82
C GLN A 220 -16.34 4.30 14.34
N PRO A 221 -15.38 4.93 15.03
CA PRO A 221 -14.77 6.14 14.51
C PRO A 221 -14.00 5.83 13.21
N MET A 222 -14.12 6.69 12.20
CA MET A 222 -13.46 6.51 10.90
C MET A 222 -11.97 6.26 10.96
N LEU A 223 -11.28 6.82 11.96
CA LEU A 223 -9.88 6.55 12.20
C LEU A 223 -9.60 5.08 12.55
N ALA A 224 -10.56 4.38 13.16
CA ALA A 224 -10.41 2.95 13.40
C ALA A 224 -10.47 2.18 12.08
N ASP A 225 -11.44 2.49 11.22
CA ASP A 225 -11.65 1.77 9.95
C ASP A 225 -10.54 2.04 8.93
N PHE A 226 -10.10 3.28 8.78
CA PHE A 226 -9.14 3.68 7.74
C PHE A 226 -7.69 3.83 8.22
N ALA A 227 -7.43 3.85 9.53
CA ALA A 227 -6.08 3.90 10.06
C ALA A 227 -5.74 2.67 10.91
N LEU A 228 -6.52 2.35 11.97
CA LEU A 228 -6.16 1.31 12.93
C LEU A 228 -6.20 -0.09 12.32
N TYR A 229 -7.30 -0.48 11.64
CA TYR A 229 -7.40 -1.81 11.03
C TYR A 229 -6.43 -1.99 9.85
N PRO A 230 -6.29 -1.05 8.91
CA PRO A 230 -5.24 -1.16 7.90
C PRO A 230 -3.83 -1.21 8.48
N LEU A 231 -3.54 -0.50 9.59
CA LEU A 231 -2.24 -0.59 10.25
C LEU A 231 -1.97 -1.99 10.83
N ALA A 232 -3.00 -2.66 11.37
CA ALA A 232 -2.88 -4.05 11.80
C ALA A 232 -2.50 -4.97 10.63
N LEU A 233 -3.07 -4.75 9.44
CA LEU A 233 -2.68 -5.46 8.21
C LEU A 233 -1.23 -5.16 7.81
N VAL A 234 -0.77 -3.92 7.93
CA VAL A 234 0.62 -3.54 7.68
C VAL A 234 1.58 -4.32 8.58
N VAL A 235 1.28 -4.41 9.87
CA VAL A 235 2.10 -5.17 10.82
C VAL A 235 2.11 -6.67 10.46
N LEU A 236 0.95 -7.25 10.19
CA LEU A 236 0.81 -8.67 9.85
C LEU A 236 1.57 -9.02 8.56
N PHE A 237 1.24 -8.36 7.45
CA PHE A 237 1.80 -8.67 6.14
C PHE A 237 3.22 -8.15 5.98
N GLY A 238 3.55 -7.00 6.56
CA GLY A 238 4.90 -6.44 6.55
C GLY A 238 5.89 -7.32 7.32
N THR A 239 5.52 -7.86 8.47
CA THR A 239 6.36 -8.82 9.21
C THR A 239 6.49 -10.14 8.46
N GLY A 240 5.39 -10.67 7.89
CA GLY A 240 5.41 -11.87 7.05
C GLY A 240 6.33 -11.71 5.85
N TRP A 241 6.23 -10.58 5.14
CA TRP A 241 7.13 -10.22 4.05
C TRP A 241 8.59 -10.19 4.47
N ALA A 242 8.91 -9.50 5.57
CA ALA A 242 10.29 -9.38 6.05
C ALA A 242 10.88 -10.74 6.42
N VAL A 243 10.11 -11.62 7.08
CA VAL A 243 10.53 -12.98 7.43
C VAL A 243 10.81 -13.80 6.18
N LEU A 244 9.91 -13.78 5.18
CA LEU A 244 10.10 -14.51 3.92
C LEU A 244 11.34 -14.02 3.17
N MET A 245 11.55 -12.69 3.10
CA MET A 245 12.73 -12.11 2.45
C MET A 245 14.03 -12.47 3.14
N LEU A 246 14.06 -12.58 4.47
CA LEU A 246 15.23 -13.00 5.23
C LEU A 246 15.55 -14.48 5.01
N ARG A 247 14.53 -15.33 4.82
CA ARG A 247 14.67 -16.79 4.65
C ARG A 247 14.80 -17.22 3.19
N SER A 248 14.43 -16.39 2.22
CA SER A 248 14.51 -16.72 0.79
C SER A 248 15.95 -17.07 0.39
N ARG A 249 16.15 -18.17 -0.33
CA ARG A 249 17.44 -18.47 -0.98
C ARG A 249 17.55 -17.61 -2.24
N VAL A 250 18.71 -17.01 -2.44
CA VAL A 250 19.05 -16.28 -3.69
C VAL A 250 19.52 -17.27 -4.71
#